data_7189d61b6aef5aafdb094b0e9483f602
#
_entry.id   7189d61b6aef5aafdb094b0e9483f602
#
_cell.length_a   1.000
_cell.length_b   1.000
_cell.length_c   1.000
_cell.angle_alpha   90.00
_cell.angle_beta   90.00
_cell.angle_gamma   90.00
#
_symmetry.space_group_name_H-M   'P 1'
#
loop_
_entity.id
_entity.type
_entity.pdbx_description
1 polymer ?
#
loop_
_entity_poly.entity_id
_entity_poly.type
_entity_poly.pdbx_seq_one_letter_code
_entity_poly.pdbx_strand_id
1 'polypeptide(L)'
;MDEIPDKPDYFVTGYGEWIRSTDRSVYFWSPDQKTIYDPCPIGYRVAVPEIWSGFTVDGNNADQERISKINLLEPYDNGLNFVIDDKQNTAWYPITDYIETWDNGGYAYICRPNNEGRYWSAFDARRLYFRYESERYTVQHSGYSDSWTYGYPVRCMKDDGHVDMSKPTVKVLTVKDMTNSSATVVAKVTDAGSSEVTERGIILGTTSDINIESGIYYPVGSGAGEFEYTFTDLQPATS
;
A
#
# COMPACT_ATOMS: atom_id res chain seq x y z
N MET A 1 -14.36 7.05 -5.65
CA MET A 1 -13.09 7.21 -4.92
C MET A 1 -13.13 8.56 -4.28
N ASP A 2 -13.29 8.62 -2.97
CA ASP A 2 -13.23 9.90 -2.29
C ASP A 2 -11.76 10.32 -2.25
N GLU A 3 -11.49 11.54 -2.72
CA GLU A 3 -10.18 12.10 -2.90
C GLU A 3 -9.36 12.04 -1.62
N ILE A 4 -8.13 11.59 -1.72
CA ILE A 4 -7.10 11.90 -0.74
C ILE A 4 -7.04 13.44 -0.68
N PRO A 5 -7.23 14.06 0.49
CA PRO A 5 -7.23 15.52 0.55
C PRO A 5 -5.91 16.06 -0.04
N ASP A 6 -6.02 17.08 -0.87
CA ASP A 6 -4.94 17.81 -1.57
C ASP A 6 -3.93 18.50 -0.61
N LYS A 7 -3.83 18.05 0.63
CA LYS A 7 -2.95 18.64 1.64
C LYS A 7 -2.11 17.56 2.31
N PRO A 8 -0.97 17.20 1.73
CA PRO A 8 -0.05 16.23 2.31
C PRO A 8 0.54 16.66 3.68
N ASP A 9 0.33 17.90 4.07
CA ASP A 9 0.89 18.50 5.29
C ASP A 9 -0.01 18.32 6.52
N TYR A 10 -1.19 17.71 6.39
CA TYR A 10 -2.13 17.51 7.49
C TYR A 10 -2.48 16.02 7.61
N PHE A 11 -2.30 15.49 8.81
CA PHE A 11 -2.93 14.21 9.16
C PHE A 11 -4.44 14.42 9.30
N VAL A 12 -5.22 13.61 8.60
CA VAL A 12 -6.67 13.63 8.76
C VAL A 12 -7.00 13.06 10.13
N THR A 13 -7.41 13.94 11.04
CA THR A 13 -7.86 13.56 12.38
C THR A 13 -9.38 13.53 12.39
N GLY A 14 -9.97 12.45 12.84
CA GLY A 14 -11.43 12.30 12.95
C GLY A 14 -11.80 10.90 13.38
N TYR A 15 -13.08 10.68 13.64
CA TYR A 15 -13.63 9.34 13.80
C TYR A 15 -13.51 8.61 12.47
N GLY A 16 -12.52 7.79 12.32
CA GLY A 16 -12.38 6.99 11.12
C GLY A 16 -10.95 6.78 10.69
N GLU A 17 -10.83 5.97 9.72
CA GLU A 17 -9.61 5.56 9.03
C GLU A 17 -8.99 6.75 8.28
N TRP A 18 -7.70 6.68 8.01
CA TRP A 18 -6.96 7.65 7.19
C TRP A 18 -7.56 7.86 5.80
N ILE A 19 -8.34 6.88 5.35
CA ILE A 19 -9.12 6.93 4.12
C ILE A 19 -10.60 6.82 4.51
N ARG A 20 -11.39 7.77 4.06
CA ARG A 20 -12.82 7.81 4.28
C ARG A 20 -13.51 6.72 3.45
N SER A 21 -13.44 5.47 3.91
CA SER A 21 -14.23 4.39 3.33
C SER A 21 -15.46 4.14 4.19
N THR A 22 -16.62 4.13 3.59
CA THR A 22 -17.87 3.66 4.22
C THR A 22 -17.95 2.14 4.22
N ASP A 23 -17.08 1.48 3.47
CA ASP A 23 -17.01 0.04 3.34
C ASP A 23 -15.85 -0.52 4.18
N ARG A 24 -16.16 -0.97 5.37
CA ARG A 24 -15.21 -1.60 6.29
C ARG A 24 -14.74 -2.99 5.82
N SER A 25 -15.24 -3.50 4.70
CA SER A 25 -14.78 -4.75 4.11
C SER A 25 -13.51 -4.57 3.25
N VAL A 26 -13.13 -3.33 2.97
CA VAL A 26 -11.92 -3.03 2.18
C VAL A 26 -10.71 -2.93 3.11
N TYR A 27 -9.94 -3.99 3.18
CA TYR A 27 -8.63 -3.94 3.81
C TYR A 27 -7.65 -3.19 2.89
N PHE A 28 -7.07 -2.11 3.38
CA PHE A 28 -6.09 -1.34 2.61
C PHE A 28 -4.83 -2.16 2.34
N TRP A 29 -4.44 -3.00 3.29
CA TRP A 29 -3.36 -3.96 3.14
C TRP A 29 -3.91 -5.35 3.40
N SER A 30 -3.63 -6.27 2.49
CA SER A 30 -4.11 -7.65 2.62
C SER A 30 -2.95 -8.59 2.99
N PRO A 31 -3.18 -9.56 3.87
CA PRO A 31 -2.18 -10.60 4.14
C PRO A 31 -1.97 -11.52 2.94
N ASP A 32 -2.95 -11.60 2.03
CA ASP A 32 -2.95 -12.56 0.94
C ASP A 32 -2.38 -11.99 -0.35
N GLN A 33 -2.53 -10.69 -0.56
CA GLN A 33 -2.10 -10.04 -1.79
C GLN A 33 -1.76 -8.56 -1.58
N LYS A 34 -0.83 -8.05 -2.38
CA LYS A 34 -0.53 -6.64 -2.40
C LYS A 34 -1.70 -5.84 -2.98
N THR A 35 -2.13 -4.82 -2.30
CA THR A 35 -3.16 -3.88 -2.77
C THR A 35 -2.54 -2.61 -3.33
N ILE A 36 -3.32 -1.79 -4.03
CA ILE A 36 -2.88 -0.48 -4.52
C ILE A 36 -2.54 0.50 -3.39
N TYR A 37 -3.00 0.24 -2.19
CA TYR A 37 -2.76 1.06 -0.99
C TYR A 37 -1.55 0.61 -0.18
N ASP A 38 -0.95 -0.54 -0.54
CA ASP A 38 0.21 -1.06 0.14
C ASP A 38 1.45 -0.20 -0.18
N PRO A 39 2.08 0.45 0.82
CA PRO A 39 3.16 1.42 0.60
C PRO A 39 4.49 0.77 0.22
N CYS A 40 4.60 -0.54 0.26
CA CYS A 40 5.84 -1.23 -0.06
C CYS A 40 6.13 -1.22 -1.58
N PRO A 41 7.38 -1.24 -2.00
CA PRO A 41 7.73 -1.27 -3.42
C PRO A 41 7.27 -2.57 -4.09
N ILE A 42 7.27 -2.59 -5.42
CA ILE A 42 6.95 -3.79 -6.23
C ILE A 42 7.84 -4.95 -5.80
N GLY A 43 7.27 -6.15 -5.68
CA GLY A 43 7.94 -7.35 -5.18
C GLY A 43 8.05 -7.43 -3.66
N TYR A 44 7.50 -6.43 -2.97
CA TYR A 44 7.41 -6.40 -1.52
C TYR A 44 6.00 -5.99 -1.10
N ARG A 45 5.57 -6.42 0.08
CA ARG A 45 4.29 -6.05 0.71
C ARG A 45 4.47 -5.78 2.19
N VAL A 46 3.47 -5.15 2.81
CA VAL A 46 3.46 -4.96 4.26
C VAL A 46 3.53 -6.32 4.95
N ALA A 47 4.36 -6.41 5.96
CA ALA A 47 4.61 -7.65 6.68
C ALA A 47 3.34 -8.21 7.34
N VAL A 48 3.14 -9.51 7.25
CA VAL A 48 2.08 -10.22 7.98
C VAL A 48 2.53 -10.52 9.42
N PRO A 49 1.61 -10.64 10.38
CA PRO A 49 1.95 -10.88 11.78
C PRO A 49 2.84 -12.11 12.01
N GLU A 50 2.62 -13.15 11.22
CA GLU A 50 3.29 -14.44 11.34
C GLU A 50 4.81 -14.38 11.12
N ILE A 51 5.28 -13.40 10.33
CA ILE A 51 6.73 -13.22 10.07
C ILE A 51 7.51 -12.90 11.36
N TRP A 52 6.82 -12.32 12.34
CA TRP A 52 7.42 -11.94 13.63
C TRP A 52 7.32 -13.02 14.70
N SER A 53 6.69 -14.17 14.40
CA SER A 53 6.64 -15.30 15.36
C SER A 53 8.03 -15.77 15.77
N GLY A 54 9.00 -15.72 14.86
CA GLY A 54 10.40 -16.06 15.14
C GLY A 54 11.12 -15.09 16.09
N PHE A 55 10.53 -13.98 16.50
CA PHE A 55 11.13 -13.05 17.46
C PHE A 55 11.08 -13.54 18.90
N THR A 56 10.27 -14.56 19.16
CA THR A 56 10.19 -15.27 20.44
C THR A 56 10.60 -16.72 20.26
N VAL A 57 11.13 -17.33 21.30
CA VAL A 57 11.69 -18.70 21.24
C VAL A 57 10.63 -19.75 20.94
N ASP A 58 9.41 -19.55 21.42
CA ASP A 58 8.30 -20.49 21.26
C ASP A 58 7.26 -20.06 20.20
N GLY A 59 7.52 -18.96 19.51
CA GLY A 59 6.63 -18.43 18.48
C GLY A 59 5.37 -17.73 19.00
N ASN A 60 5.20 -17.60 20.31
CA ASN A 60 4.05 -16.96 20.94
C ASN A 60 4.37 -15.52 21.37
N ASN A 61 3.34 -14.75 21.69
CA ASN A 61 3.56 -13.44 22.31
C ASN A 61 4.29 -13.62 23.67
N ALA A 62 5.26 -12.76 23.91
CA ALA A 62 5.95 -12.66 25.20
C ALA A 62 5.52 -11.37 25.90
N ASP A 63 5.20 -11.45 27.19
CA ASP A 63 4.84 -10.30 28.00
C ASP A 63 5.65 -10.28 29.30
N GLN A 64 6.44 -9.22 29.46
CA GLN A 64 7.34 -9.03 30.62
C GLN A 64 8.29 -10.22 30.86
N GLU A 65 8.75 -10.85 29.77
CA GLU A 65 9.60 -12.02 29.80
C GLU A 65 11.10 -11.66 29.91
N ARG A 66 11.92 -12.65 30.29
CA ARG A 66 13.38 -12.50 30.26
C ARG A 66 13.92 -12.65 28.85
N ILE A 67 15.12 -12.14 28.60
CA ILE A 67 15.82 -12.23 27.31
C ILE A 67 15.90 -13.68 26.77
N SER A 68 15.99 -14.67 27.64
CA SER A 68 16.02 -16.10 27.25
C SER A 68 14.77 -16.59 26.52
N LYS A 69 13.69 -15.79 26.49
CA LYS A 69 12.45 -16.08 25.76
C LYS A 69 12.37 -15.32 24.43
N ILE A 70 13.32 -14.45 24.17
CA ILE A 70 13.32 -13.57 22.99
C ILE A 70 14.52 -13.94 22.12
N ASN A 71 14.31 -14.10 20.83
CA ASN A 71 15.38 -14.32 19.85
C ASN A 71 16.05 -12.98 19.52
N LEU A 72 16.88 -12.53 20.44
CA LEU A 72 17.53 -11.23 20.40
C LEU A 72 19.04 -11.42 20.51
N LEU A 73 19.81 -10.74 19.64
CA LEU A 73 21.26 -10.81 19.75
C LEU A 73 21.77 -10.01 20.94
N GLU A 74 21.42 -8.73 20.98
CA GLU A 74 21.66 -7.82 22.12
C GLU A 74 20.66 -6.66 22.03
N PRO A 75 20.21 -6.09 23.18
CA PRO A 75 19.49 -4.83 23.16
C PRO A 75 20.45 -3.71 22.76
N TYR A 76 20.04 -2.89 21.81
CA TYR A 76 20.77 -1.68 21.42
C TYR A 76 20.00 -0.45 21.90
N ASP A 77 20.74 0.63 22.12
CA ASP A 77 20.12 1.93 22.26
C ASP A 77 19.25 2.24 21.03
N ASN A 78 18.00 2.62 21.26
CA ASN A 78 17.01 2.96 20.25
C ASN A 78 16.46 1.81 19.37
N GLY A 79 16.44 0.57 19.85
CA GLY A 79 15.80 -0.53 19.12
C GLY A 79 16.18 -1.92 19.58
N LEU A 80 15.65 -2.93 18.90
CA LEU A 80 15.96 -4.34 19.12
C LEU A 80 16.47 -4.99 17.84
N ASN A 81 17.50 -5.83 17.98
CA ASN A 81 18.10 -6.56 16.86
C ASN A 81 17.72 -8.05 16.97
N PHE A 82 16.59 -8.41 16.36
CA PHE A 82 16.06 -9.76 16.43
C PHE A 82 16.85 -10.73 15.54
N VAL A 83 17.11 -11.91 16.03
CA VAL A 83 17.64 -13.03 15.24
C VAL A 83 16.50 -13.59 14.38
N ILE A 84 16.74 -13.73 13.08
CA ILE A 84 15.70 -14.09 12.10
C ILE A 84 15.88 -15.47 11.47
N ASP A 85 17.02 -16.11 11.67
CA ASP A 85 17.28 -17.46 11.16
C ASP A 85 18.34 -18.23 11.99
N ASP A 86 18.50 -19.51 11.69
CA ASP A 86 19.46 -20.39 12.33
C ASP A 86 20.94 -19.99 12.12
N LYS A 87 21.22 -19.13 11.15
CA LYS A 87 22.56 -18.63 10.86
C LYS A 87 22.93 -17.38 11.65
N GLN A 88 22.08 -16.98 12.57
CA GLN A 88 22.23 -15.78 13.39
C GLN A 88 22.18 -14.47 12.57
N ASN A 89 21.56 -14.49 11.40
CA ASN A 89 21.23 -13.25 10.72
C ASN A 89 20.22 -12.46 11.55
N THR A 90 20.30 -11.16 11.50
CA THR A 90 19.48 -10.28 12.33
C THR A 90 18.70 -9.27 11.53
N ALA A 91 17.58 -8.83 12.08
CA ALA A 91 16.79 -7.71 11.60
C ALA A 91 16.69 -6.63 12.67
N TRP A 92 17.16 -5.45 12.33
CA TRP A 92 17.09 -4.29 13.21
C TRP A 92 15.71 -3.64 13.16
N TYR A 93 15.09 -3.50 14.32
CA TYR A 93 13.82 -2.81 14.53
C TYR A 93 14.03 -1.61 15.45
N PRO A 94 14.19 -0.39 14.91
CA PRO A 94 14.37 0.81 15.71
C PRO A 94 13.11 1.15 16.51
N ILE A 95 13.31 1.80 17.64
CA ILE A 95 12.27 2.56 18.31
C ILE A 95 11.95 3.76 17.44
N THR A 96 10.69 3.94 17.08
CA THR A 96 10.25 5.02 16.21
C THR A 96 9.17 5.83 16.89
N ASP A 97 9.14 7.12 16.57
CA ASP A 97 7.98 7.95 16.87
C ASP A 97 6.77 7.36 16.12
N TYR A 98 5.59 7.52 16.71
CA TYR A 98 4.33 7.12 16.12
C TYR A 98 3.23 8.12 16.46
N ILE A 99 2.12 8.05 15.73
CA ILE A 99 0.99 8.94 15.93
C ILE A 99 -0.14 8.17 16.60
N GLU A 100 -0.68 8.75 17.66
CA GLU A 100 -1.94 8.32 18.28
C GLU A 100 -3.02 9.39 18.11
N THR A 101 -4.26 8.95 18.08
CA THR A 101 -5.43 9.83 18.05
C THR A 101 -6.31 9.54 19.25
N TRP A 102 -6.84 10.58 19.87
CA TRP A 102 -7.82 10.44 20.94
C TRP A 102 -9.24 10.31 20.38
N ASP A 103 -9.97 9.32 20.83
CA ASP A 103 -11.32 8.98 20.33
C ASP A 103 -12.35 10.12 20.47
N ASN A 104 -12.10 11.10 21.31
CA ASN A 104 -13.11 12.12 21.68
C ASN A 104 -12.85 13.54 21.16
N GLY A 105 -11.85 13.80 20.34
CA GLY A 105 -11.57 15.19 20.02
C GLY A 105 -10.87 15.48 18.70
N GLY A 106 -10.55 14.47 17.92
CA GLY A 106 -9.90 14.71 16.64
C GLY A 106 -8.47 15.25 16.74
N TYR A 107 -7.83 15.11 17.88
CA TYR A 107 -6.43 15.49 18.04
C TYR A 107 -5.52 14.30 17.81
N ALA A 108 -4.55 14.48 16.93
CA ALA A 108 -3.43 13.55 16.78
C ALA A 108 -2.23 14.13 17.52
N TYR A 109 -1.45 13.27 18.16
CA TYR A 109 -0.21 13.68 18.82
C TYR A 109 0.90 12.66 18.50
N ILE A 110 2.13 13.17 18.49
CA ILE A 110 3.31 12.35 18.27
C ILE A 110 3.76 11.76 19.59
N CYS A 111 3.71 10.43 19.69
CA CYS A 111 4.32 9.67 20.77
C CYS A 111 5.80 9.49 20.47
N ARG A 112 6.65 9.76 21.46
CA ARG A 112 8.10 9.59 21.36
C ARG A 112 8.58 8.62 22.44
N PRO A 113 8.36 7.33 22.25
CA PRO A 113 8.83 6.33 23.19
C PRO A 113 10.35 6.26 23.18
N ASN A 114 10.91 5.80 24.29
CA ASN A 114 12.36 5.56 24.42
C ASN A 114 12.70 4.08 24.62
N ASN A 115 11.68 3.22 24.72
CA ASN A 115 11.87 1.81 25.04
C ASN A 115 10.87 0.87 24.35
N GLU A 116 10.06 1.35 23.41
CA GLU A 116 9.10 0.55 22.67
C GLU A 116 9.06 0.90 21.19
N GLY A 117 8.71 -0.08 20.36
CA GLY A 117 8.48 0.11 18.93
C GLY A 117 7.18 -0.53 18.49
N ARG A 118 6.54 0.08 17.51
CA ARG A 118 5.28 -0.35 16.93
C ARG A 118 5.36 -0.30 15.41
N TYR A 119 4.89 -1.37 14.76
CA TYR A 119 4.91 -1.50 13.30
C TYR A 119 3.61 -2.13 12.83
N TRP A 120 2.94 -1.51 11.87
CA TRP A 120 1.74 -2.07 11.27
C TRP A 120 2.01 -3.39 10.57
N SER A 121 1.05 -4.32 10.66
CA SER A 121 0.97 -5.52 9.84
C SER A 121 -0.11 -5.40 8.77
N ALA A 122 -0.04 -6.30 7.79
CA ALA A 122 -1.02 -6.40 6.70
C ALA A 122 -2.33 -7.08 7.13
N PHE A 123 -2.73 -7.02 8.39
CA PHE A 123 -3.93 -7.69 8.87
C PHE A 123 -4.62 -6.91 9.99
N ASP A 124 -5.88 -6.54 9.75
CA ASP A 124 -6.89 -6.10 10.73
C ASP A 124 -6.37 -5.22 11.87
N ALA A 125 -5.76 -4.08 11.54
CA ALA A 125 -5.16 -3.15 12.52
C ALA A 125 -4.20 -3.83 13.54
N ARG A 126 -3.67 -4.99 13.18
CA ARG A 126 -2.67 -5.67 14.01
C ARG A 126 -1.30 -5.04 13.82
N ARG A 127 -0.48 -5.23 14.81
CA ARG A 127 0.87 -4.67 14.85
C ARG A 127 1.87 -5.63 15.48
N LEU A 128 3.12 -5.46 15.10
CA LEU A 128 4.22 -5.81 16.00
C LEU A 128 4.29 -4.71 17.07
N TYR A 129 4.34 -5.12 18.31
CA TYR A 129 4.71 -4.29 19.44
C TYR A 129 5.86 -4.94 20.19
N PHE A 130 6.90 -4.19 20.48
CA PHE A 130 7.92 -4.62 21.40
C PHE A 130 8.24 -3.50 22.40
N ARG A 131 8.59 -3.92 23.60
CA ARG A 131 9.01 -3.05 24.69
C ARG A 131 10.14 -3.70 25.48
N TYR A 132 11.06 -2.86 25.89
CA TYR A 132 12.15 -3.26 26.76
C TYR A 132 12.18 -2.34 28.00
N GLU A 133 12.11 -2.92 29.17
CA GLU A 133 12.13 -2.19 30.44
C GLU A 133 12.67 -3.07 31.57
N SER A 134 13.69 -2.59 32.28
CA SER A 134 14.24 -3.25 33.45
C SER A 134 14.57 -4.74 33.27
N GLU A 135 15.27 -5.08 32.20
CA GLU A 135 15.63 -6.46 31.77
C GLU A 135 14.43 -7.36 31.45
N ARG A 136 13.27 -6.77 31.20
CA ARG A 136 12.06 -7.45 30.77
C ARG A 136 11.69 -7.02 29.37
N TYR A 137 11.22 -7.98 28.59
CA TYR A 137 10.87 -7.82 27.19
C TYR A 137 9.41 -8.19 26.97
N THR A 138 8.71 -7.35 26.27
CA THR A 138 7.40 -7.65 25.70
C THR A 138 7.55 -7.71 24.19
N VAL A 139 7.05 -8.75 23.55
CA VAL A 139 6.97 -8.88 22.08
C VAL A 139 5.60 -9.43 21.74
N GLN A 140 4.78 -8.63 21.09
CA GLN A 140 3.42 -8.99 20.70
C GLN A 140 3.28 -8.82 19.20
N HIS A 141 2.98 -9.88 18.49
CA HIS A 141 2.81 -9.88 17.03
C HIS A 141 1.45 -10.44 16.59
N SER A 142 0.68 -11.00 17.51
CA SER A 142 -0.62 -11.61 17.21
C SER A 142 -1.65 -11.29 18.29
N GLY A 143 -2.92 -11.31 17.92
CA GLY A 143 -4.05 -11.19 18.87
C GLY A 143 -4.36 -9.79 19.39
N TYR A 144 -3.55 -8.80 19.10
CA TYR A 144 -3.77 -7.41 19.53
C TYR A 144 -3.96 -6.50 18.31
N SER A 145 -5.02 -5.72 18.34
CA SER A 145 -5.31 -4.67 17.35
C SER A 145 -5.33 -3.30 18.02
N ASP A 146 -4.90 -2.30 17.28
CA ASP A 146 -4.98 -0.91 17.68
C ASP A 146 -6.03 -0.16 16.85
N SER A 147 -6.20 1.12 17.09
CA SER A 147 -7.09 1.94 16.28
C SER A 147 -6.50 2.16 14.88
N TRP A 148 -7.33 2.03 13.85
CA TRP A 148 -6.98 2.34 12.45
C TRP A 148 -6.53 3.77 12.23
N THR A 149 -6.77 4.66 13.19
CA THR A 149 -6.39 6.06 13.15
C THR A 149 -4.95 6.30 13.60
N TYR A 150 -4.27 5.28 14.14
CA TYR A 150 -2.88 5.41 14.57
C TYR A 150 -1.93 5.35 13.38
N GLY A 151 -0.85 6.11 13.46
CA GLY A 151 0.20 6.14 12.44
C GLY A 151 1.45 5.43 12.94
N TYR A 152 1.63 4.16 12.54
CA TYR A 152 2.84 3.41 12.79
C TYR A 152 3.64 3.23 11.51
N PRO A 153 4.97 3.10 11.58
CA PRO A 153 5.76 2.68 10.44
C PRO A 153 5.38 1.27 9.98
N VAL A 154 5.72 0.96 8.75
CA VAL A 154 5.58 -0.39 8.18
C VAL A 154 6.95 -1.02 7.94
N ARG A 155 7.00 -2.34 7.94
CA ARG A 155 8.10 -3.13 7.40
C ARG A 155 7.59 -3.92 6.21
N CYS A 156 8.37 -3.88 5.15
CA CYS A 156 8.08 -4.64 3.95
C CYS A 156 8.73 -6.01 4.03
N MET A 157 7.97 -7.04 3.71
CA MET A 157 8.48 -8.39 3.48
C MET A 157 8.51 -8.68 1.99
N LYS A 158 9.39 -9.60 1.58
CA LYS A 158 9.39 -10.08 0.21
C LYS A 158 8.07 -10.77 -0.09
N ASP A 159 7.53 -10.50 -1.24
CA ASP A 159 6.28 -11.07 -1.69
C ASP A 159 6.56 -12.28 -2.60
N ASP A 160 6.66 -13.46 -1.99
CA ASP A 160 7.06 -14.70 -2.68
C ASP A 160 5.92 -15.39 -3.46
N GLY A 161 4.74 -14.84 -3.45
CA GLY A 161 3.54 -15.42 -4.10
C GLY A 161 2.81 -14.47 -5.01
N HIS A 162 3.45 -13.40 -5.49
CA HIS A 162 2.70 -12.23 -5.85
C HIS A 162 2.44 -12.04 -7.31
N VAL A 163 1.18 -11.83 -7.56
CA VAL A 163 0.71 -11.18 -8.78
C VAL A 163 1.53 -9.91 -8.99
N ASP A 164 2.38 -9.94 -10.00
CA ASP A 164 3.09 -8.76 -10.45
C ASP A 164 2.08 -7.62 -10.63
N MET A 165 2.19 -6.55 -9.81
CA MET A 165 1.34 -5.36 -9.96
C MET A 165 1.73 -4.57 -11.21
N SER A 166 1.92 -5.27 -12.30
CA SER A 166 2.18 -4.64 -13.58
C SER A 166 0.95 -3.85 -14.02
N LYS A 167 1.21 -2.62 -14.46
CA LYS A 167 0.17 -1.78 -15.07
C LYS A 167 -0.21 -2.34 -16.43
N PRO A 168 -1.47 -2.19 -16.84
CA PRO A 168 -1.85 -2.52 -18.21
C PRO A 168 -0.98 -1.78 -19.22
N THR A 169 -0.61 -2.48 -20.29
CA THR A 169 0.11 -1.88 -21.40
C THR A 169 -0.84 -1.73 -22.59
N VAL A 170 -0.93 -0.53 -23.12
CA VAL A 170 -1.77 -0.23 -24.28
C VAL A 170 -0.93 0.35 -25.41
N LYS A 171 -1.29 0.01 -26.66
CA LYS A 171 -0.68 0.55 -27.88
C LYS A 171 -1.76 0.99 -28.86
N VAL A 172 -1.57 2.13 -29.48
CA VAL A 172 -2.27 2.49 -30.70
C VAL A 172 -1.64 1.69 -31.84
N LEU A 173 -2.44 0.90 -32.55
CA LEU A 173 -1.99 0.07 -33.66
C LEU A 173 -2.03 0.84 -34.98
N THR A 174 -3.13 1.51 -35.26
CA THR A 174 -3.31 2.25 -36.49
C THR A 174 -4.44 3.27 -36.37
N VAL A 175 -4.40 4.25 -37.26
CA VAL A 175 -5.53 5.14 -37.54
C VAL A 175 -5.96 4.87 -38.99
N LYS A 176 -7.23 4.56 -39.20
CA LYS A 176 -7.81 4.21 -40.49
C LYS A 176 -9.08 5.02 -40.80
N ASP A 177 -9.62 4.88 -41.98
CA ASP A 177 -10.89 5.48 -42.44
C ASP A 177 -10.93 7.00 -42.21
N MET A 178 -9.81 7.67 -42.48
CA MET A 178 -9.67 9.09 -42.29
C MET A 178 -10.41 9.87 -43.41
N THR A 179 -11.24 10.81 -42.98
CA THR A 179 -11.88 11.80 -43.82
C THR A 179 -11.58 13.24 -43.32
N ASN A 180 -12.21 14.23 -43.89
CA ASN A 180 -12.07 15.61 -43.38
C ASN A 180 -12.67 15.82 -42.00
N SER A 181 -13.56 14.92 -41.55
CA SER A 181 -14.28 15.10 -40.28
C SER A 181 -14.39 13.83 -39.46
N SER A 182 -13.74 12.73 -39.85
CA SER A 182 -13.76 11.47 -39.10
C SER A 182 -12.43 10.72 -39.18
N ALA A 183 -12.18 9.90 -38.18
CA ALA A 183 -11.06 8.96 -38.15
C ALA A 183 -11.37 7.80 -37.19
N THR A 184 -10.93 6.59 -37.53
CA THR A 184 -11.04 5.43 -36.65
C THR A 184 -9.68 5.10 -36.07
N VAL A 185 -9.58 5.10 -34.76
CA VAL A 185 -8.38 4.68 -34.02
C VAL A 185 -8.54 3.24 -33.57
N VAL A 186 -7.58 2.40 -33.94
CA VAL A 186 -7.49 1.02 -33.46
C VAL A 186 -6.36 0.92 -32.42
N ALA A 187 -6.68 0.43 -31.25
CA ALA A 187 -5.73 0.25 -30.16
C ALA A 187 -5.83 -1.17 -29.59
N LYS A 188 -4.84 -1.55 -28.79
CA LYS A 188 -4.80 -2.86 -28.17
C LYS A 188 -4.24 -2.75 -26.77
N VAL A 189 -4.94 -3.33 -25.81
CA VAL A 189 -4.35 -3.69 -24.52
C VAL A 189 -3.51 -4.95 -24.76
N THR A 190 -2.18 -4.78 -24.79
CA THR A 190 -1.24 -5.86 -25.12
C THR A 190 -0.91 -6.72 -23.90
N ASP A 191 -1.08 -6.16 -22.71
CA ASP A 191 -0.92 -6.81 -21.44
C ASP A 191 -1.95 -6.21 -20.47
N ALA A 192 -2.72 -7.06 -19.80
CA ALA A 192 -3.70 -6.63 -18.81
C ALA A 192 -3.05 -6.20 -17.48
N GLY A 193 -1.77 -6.52 -17.31
CA GLY A 193 -1.11 -6.38 -16.01
C GLY A 193 -1.61 -7.44 -15.02
N SER A 194 -1.55 -7.11 -13.76
CA SER A 194 -1.85 -8.04 -12.66
C SER A 194 -3.33 -8.16 -12.31
N SER A 195 -4.19 -7.39 -12.93
CA SER A 195 -5.63 -7.40 -12.65
C SER A 195 -6.46 -7.29 -13.92
N GLU A 196 -7.72 -7.60 -13.82
CA GLU A 196 -8.65 -7.42 -14.92
C GLU A 196 -8.76 -5.93 -15.32
N VAL A 197 -8.75 -5.66 -16.63
CA VAL A 197 -8.96 -4.31 -17.16
C VAL A 197 -10.45 -4.00 -17.09
N THR A 198 -10.83 -3.22 -16.11
CA THR A 198 -12.24 -2.85 -15.85
C THR A 198 -12.74 -1.78 -16.80
N GLU A 199 -11.84 -0.95 -17.34
CA GLU A 199 -12.18 0.11 -18.29
C GLU A 199 -11.01 0.38 -19.25
N ARG A 200 -11.34 0.67 -20.50
CA ARG A 200 -10.39 1.12 -21.54
C ARG A 200 -11.06 2.13 -22.45
N GLY A 201 -10.25 2.97 -23.08
CA GLY A 201 -10.78 4.02 -23.97
C GLY A 201 -9.68 4.77 -24.70
N ILE A 202 -10.09 5.84 -25.36
CA ILE A 202 -9.20 6.70 -26.14
C ILE A 202 -9.36 8.13 -25.64
N ILE A 203 -8.26 8.86 -25.53
CA ILE A 203 -8.24 10.27 -25.19
C ILE A 203 -7.96 11.07 -26.46
N LEU A 204 -8.81 12.03 -26.78
CA LEU A 204 -8.65 12.96 -27.90
C LEU A 204 -8.30 14.35 -27.38
N GLY A 205 -7.35 15.01 -28.02
CA GLY A 205 -6.99 16.38 -27.72
C GLY A 205 -6.12 17.02 -28.80
N THR A 206 -5.78 18.26 -28.61
CA THR A 206 -5.06 19.11 -29.58
C THR A 206 -3.58 19.32 -29.23
N THR A 207 -3.10 18.78 -28.12
CA THR A 207 -1.72 18.93 -27.64
C THR A 207 -0.95 17.61 -27.73
N SER A 208 0.37 17.68 -27.81
CA SER A 208 1.23 16.47 -27.84
C SER A 208 1.27 15.72 -26.51
N ASP A 209 1.09 16.41 -25.38
CA ASP A 209 1.16 15.86 -24.02
C ASP A 209 -0.24 15.68 -23.44
N ILE A 210 -1.05 14.91 -24.18
CA ILE A 210 -2.43 14.65 -23.79
C ILE A 210 -2.51 13.61 -22.65
N ASN A 211 -3.32 13.91 -21.66
CA ASN A 211 -3.66 12.99 -20.57
C ASN A 211 -5.15 13.07 -20.24
N ILE A 212 -5.61 12.32 -19.25
CA ILE A 212 -7.03 12.24 -18.88
C ILE A 212 -7.59 13.57 -18.36
N GLU A 213 -6.73 14.47 -17.87
CA GLU A 213 -7.12 15.77 -17.34
C GLU A 213 -7.17 16.85 -18.44
N SER A 214 -6.33 16.69 -19.48
CA SER A 214 -6.16 17.68 -20.56
C SER A 214 -6.90 17.35 -21.85
N GLY A 215 -7.42 16.12 -21.99
CA GLY A 215 -8.13 15.65 -23.17
C GLY A 215 -9.55 15.20 -22.88
N ILE A 216 -10.27 14.85 -23.95
CA ILE A 216 -11.62 14.30 -23.85
C ILE A 216 -11.50 12.77 -23.90
N TYR A 217 -11.95 12.11 -22.84
CA TYR A 217 -11.91 10.66 -22.73
C TYR A 217 -13.16 10.01 -23.33
N TYR A 218 -12.94 8.99 -24.15
CA TYR A 218 -13.97 8.19 -24.81
C TYR A 218 -13.85 6.74 -24.34
N PRO A 219 -14.71 6.26 -23.45
CA PRO A 219 -14.69 4.88 -22.96
C PRO A 219 -15.10 3.91 -24.10
N VAL A 220 -14.40 2.77 -24.20
CA VAL A 220 -14.61 1.73 -25.24
C VAL A 220 -14.80 0.35 -24.62
N GLY A 221 -15.23 0.26 -23.37
CA GLY A 221 -15.50 -0.98 -22.68
C GLY A 221 -14.37 -1.47 -21.79
N SER A 222 -14.22 -2.79 -21.62
CA SER A 222 -13.31 -3.41 -20.66
C SER A 222 -12.55 -4.58 -21.31
N GLY A 223 -11.64 -5.20 -20.54
CA GLY A 223 -10.89 -6.39 -20.94
C GLY A 223 -9.65 -6.09 -21.78
N ALA A 224 -8.83 -7.13 -21.99
CA ALA A 224 -7.65 -7.08 -22.85
C ALA A 224 -8.01 -7.26 -24.34
N GLY A 225 -7.03 -7.12 -25.22
CA GLY A 225 -7.19 -7.29 -26.65
C GLY A 225 -7.44 -5.99 -27.42
N GLU A 226 -7.83 -6.14 -28.68
CA GLU A 226 -8.03 -5.02 -29.57
C GLU A 226 -9.38 -4.33 -29.32
N PHE A 227 -9.41 -3.02 -29.58
CA PHE A 227 -10.60 -2.19 -29.55
C PHE A 227 -10.43 -1.01 -30.51
N GLU A 228 -11.54 -0.49 -30.96
CA GLU A 228 -11.53 0.66 -31.88
C GLU A 228 -12.60 1.67 -31.50
N TYR A 229 -12.36 2.91 -31.86
CA TYR A 229 -13.31 4.00 -31.73
C TYR A 229 -13.26 4.89 -32.96
N THR A 230 -14.43 5.20 -33.50
CA THR A 230 -14.56 6.11 -34.64
C THR A 230 -14.99 7.49 -34.15
N PHE A 231 -14.13 8.45 -34.34
CA PHE A 231 -14.43 9.85 -34.11
C PHE A 231 -15.18 10.40 -35.30
N THR A 232 -16.25 11.16 -35.07
CA THR A 232 -16.99 11.93 -36.02
C THR A 232 -16.93 13.41 -35.64
N ASP A 233 -17.27 14.31 -36.54
CA ASP A 233 -17.32 15.75 -36.32
C ASP A 233 -15.96 16.37 -35.89
N LEU A 234 -14.86 15.70 -36.28
CA LEU A 234 -13.54 16.29 -36.15
C LEU A 234 -13.41 17.58 -36.97
N GLN A 235 -12.74 18.56 -36.40
CA GLN A 235 -12.42 19.78 -37.15
C GLN A 235 -11.23 19.52 -38.06
N PRO A 236 -11.30 19.88 -39.33
CA PRO A 236 -10.15 19.79 -40.25
C PRO A 236 -8.97 20.60 -39.69
N ALA A 237 -7.76 20.07 -39.85
CA ALA A 237 -6.56 20.82 -39.52
C ALA A 237 -6.49 22.07 -40.40
N THR A 238 -6.61 23.22 -39.79
CA THR A 238 -6.36 24.48 -40.47
C THR A 238 -4.86 24.74 -40.45
N SER A 239 -4.24 24.78 -41.59
CA SER A 239 -2.83 25.14 -41.77
C SER A 239 -2.59 26.61 -41.46
#